data_d2ccb93d80f7d991d7c2fad5a6217bb5
#
_entry.id   d2ccb93d80f7d991d7c2fad5a6217bb5
#
_cell.length_a   1.000
_cell.length_b   1.000
_cell.length_c   1.000
_cell.angle_alpha   90.00
_cell.angle_beta   90.00
_cell.angle_gamma   90.00
#
_symmetry.space_group_name_H-M   'P 1'
#
loop_
_entity.id
_entity.type
_entity.pdbx_description
1 polymer ?
#
loop_
_entity_poly.entity_id
_entity_poly.type
_entity_poly.pdbx_seq_one_letter_code
_entity_poly.pdbx_strand_id
1 'polypeptide(L)'
;MNDFLKLAEELDWSYNVDDTPNERGEVCVELEKYSTQGQDFIVSIWFETDNECDFADKLEEYWRGFDPSEEAINWVGPDGHGTNGAPYDIQDIINDMVDCKEMLRELVVKCHNHAYPSKKFDNYDNGLTCSFDCYDSNEDEMQAIRNILASLENARTYASGLYNNPNRWELDEMLGRFKNIVRDKLESGFTNRV
;
A
#
# COMPACT_ATOMS: atom_id res chain seq x y z
N MET A 1 9.02 21.75 -4.80
CA MET A 1 10.11 20.86 -4.36
C MET A 1 10.56 21.12 -2.92
N ASN A 2 11.03 22.33 -2.57
CA ASN A 2 11.57 22.60 -1.22
C ASN A 2 10.60 22.27 -0.06
N ASP A 3 9.29 22.39 -0.27
CA ASP A 3 8.32 22.11 0.78
C ASP A 3 8.12 20.61 0.99
N PHE A 4 8.17 19.78 -0.07
CA PHE A 4 8.14 18.32 0.06
C PHE A 4 9.38 17.77 0.78
N LEU A 5 10.56 18.34 0.50
CA LEU A 5 11.80 17.93 1.19
C LEU A 5 11.75 18.27 2.69
N LYS A 6 11.16 19.42 3.07
CA LYS A 6 10.90 19.73 4.49
C LYS A 6 9.94 18.75 5.14
N LEU A 7 8.88 18.30 4.42
CA LEU A 7 7.96 17.29 4.92
C LEU A 7 8.66 15.94 5.16
N ALA A 8 9.63 15.60 4.30
CA ALA A 8 10.47 14.42 4.50
C ALA A 8 11.35 14.58 5.75
N GLU A 9 12.03 15.72 5.92
CA GLU A 9 12.83 16.01 7.13
C GLU A 9 12.00 15.95 8.42
N GLU A 10 10.74 16.43 8.40
CA GLU A 10 9.83 16.35 9.55
C GLU A 10 9.50 14.91 9.96
N LEU A 11 9.69 13.95 9.07
CA LEU A 11 9.52 12.53 9.31
C LEU A 11 10.85 11.78 9.45
N ASP A 12 11.94 12.50 9.71
CA ASP A 12 13.30 11.96 9.88
C ASP A 12 13.85 11.25 8.64
N TRP A 13 13.40 11.65 7.43
CA TRP A 13 14.05 11.25 6.20
C TRP A 13 15.20 12.21 5.86
N SER A 14 16.35 11.68 5.53
CA SER A 14 17.40 12.41 4.81
C SER A 14 17.16 12.34 3.31
N TYR A 15 17.72 13.27 2.56
CA TYR A 15 17.59 13.28 1.11
C TYR A 15 18.84 13.78 0.41
N ASN A 16 19.02 13.30 -0.81
CA ASN A 16 19.99 13.80 -1.77
C ASN A 16 19.27 14.13 -3.08
N VAL A 17 19.58 15.28 -3.68
CA VAL A 17 18.96 15.72 -4.94
C VAL A 17 20.01 15.69 -6.03
N ASP A 18 19.78 14.87 -7.07
CA ASP A 18 20.48 14.99 -8.34
C ASP A 18 19.63 15.84 -9.28
N ASP A 19 19.99 17.10 -9.41
CA ASP A 19 19.34 18.11 -10.25
C ASP A 19 19.75 18.04 -11.71
N THR A 20 20.56 17.04 -12.10
CA THR A 20 20.92 16.77 -13.49
C THR A 20 19.75 16.05 -14.19
N PRO A 21 19.04 16.71 -15.11
CA PRO A 21 17.89 16.09 -15.78
C PRO A 21 18.31 14.88 -16.61
N ASN A 22 17.50 13.81 -16.55
CA ASN A 22 17.64 12.67 -17.44
C ASN A 22 17.15 13.03 -18.87
N GLU A 23 17.16 12.06 -19.80
CA GLU A 23 16.70 12.23 -21.18
C GLU A 23 15.23 12.67 -21.31
N ARG A 24 14.42 12.49 -20.26
CA ARG A 24 13.00 12.90 -20.19
C ARG A 24 12.81 14.27 -19.54
N GLY A 25 13.88 14.88 -19.03
CA GLY A 25 13.81 16.15 -18.30
C GLY A 25 13.45 15.98 -16.82
N GLU A 26 13.41 14.75 -16.29
CA GLU A 26 13.14 14.46 -14.89
C GLU A 26 14.42 14.55 -14.05
N VAL A 27 14.32 15.01 -12.82
CA VAL A 27 15.38 14.99 -11.80
C VAL A 27 15.13 13.89 -10.77
N CYS A 28 16.17 13.48 -10.06
CA CYS A 28 16.09 12.44 -9.06
C CYS A 28 16.20 12.99 -7.65
N VAL A 29 15.34 12.55 -6.75
CA VAL A 29 15.50 12.68 -5.30
C VAL A 29 15.67 11.29 -4.71
N GLU A 30 16.77 11.07 -4.01
CA GLU A 30 16.98 9.90 -3.16
C GLU A 30 16.56 10.26 -1.73
N LEU A 31 15.62 9.52 -1.19
CA LEU A 31 15.15 9.62 0.19
C LEU A 31 15.70 8.44 0.97
N GLU A 32 16.30 8.70 2.13
CA GLU A 32 16.92 7.67 2.96
C GLU A 32 16.40 7.75 4.40
N LYS A 33 16.07 6.61 4.96
CA LYS A 33 15.71 6.45 6.36
C LYS A 33 16.11 5.07 6.85
N TYR A 34 16.53 4.95 8.12
CA TYR A 34 16.78 3.65 8.72
C TYR A 34 15.49 2.92 9.00
N SER A 35 15.44 1.64 8.66
CA SER A 35 14.36 0.74 9.03
C SER A 35 14.33 0.50 10.55
N THR A 36 13.30 -0.17 11.05
CA THR A 36 13.18 -0.53 12.47
C THR A 36 14.28 -1.49 12.92
N GLN A 37 14.84 -2.28 12.00
CA GLN A 37 15.98 -3.19 12.25
C GLN A 37 17.34 -2.54 11.96
N GLY A 38 17.35 -1.26 11.54
CA GLY A 38 18.58 -0.51 11.29
C GLY A 38 19.17 -0.69 9.90
N GLN A 39 18.37 -1.13 8.92
CA GLN A 39 18.75 -1.19 7.51
C GLN A 39 18.61 0.18 6.86
N ASP A 40 19.50 0.50 5.93
CA ASP A 40 19.38 1.69 5.08
C ASP A 40 18.23 1.45 4.07
N PHE A 41 17.12 2.16 4.26
CA PHE A 41 16.00 2.14 3.35
C PHE A 41 16.05 3.35 2.44
N ILE A 42 16.36 3.13 1.16
CA ILE A 42 16.57 4.18 0.15
C ILE A 42 15.48 4.09 -0.92
N VAL A 43 14.89 5.23 -1.22
CA VAL A 43 13.84 5.38 -2.24
C VAL A 43 14.26 6.45 -3.24
N SER A 44 14.38 6.10 -4.52
CA SER A 44 14.73 7.03 -5.58
C SER A 44 13.50 7.40 -6.38
N ILE A 45 13.15 8.69 -6.40
CA ILE A 45 11.97 9.23 -7.09
C ILE A 45 12.43 10.15 -8.22
N TRP A 46 12.03 9.79 -9.44
CA TRP A 46 12.22 10.61 -10.64
C TRP A 46 10.94 11.38 -10.96
N PHE A 47 11.03 12.70 -11.10
CA PHE A 47 9.87 13.56 -11.32
C PHE A 47 10.21 14.80 -12.14
N GLU A 48 9.18 15.45 -12.71
CA GLU A 48 9.30 16.70 -13.48
C GLU A 48 9.35 17.90 -12.55
N THR A 49 10.40 18.73 -12.64
CA THR A 49 10.61 19.87 -11.74
C THR A 49 9.57 20.98 -11.88
N ASP A 50 8.98 21.13 -13.07
CA ASP A 50 8.01 22.16 -13.38
C ASP A 50 6.59 21.84 -12.87
N ASN A 51 6.37 20.59 -12.40
CA ASN A 51 5.11 20.12 -11.85
C ASN A 51 5.25 19.81 -10.36
N GLU A 52 4.80 20.73 -9.50
CA GLU A 52 4.92 20.55 -8.05
C GLU A 52 4.18 19.31 -7.51
N CYS A 53 3.11 18.86 -8.20
CA CYS A 53 2.36 17.68 -7.80
C CYS A 53 3.01 16.36 -8.25
N ASP A 54 3.86 16.38 -9.28
CA ASP A 54 4.43 15.17 -9.88
C ASP A 54 5.28 14.38 -8.90
N PHE A 55 6.03 15.05 -8.02
CA PHE A 55 6.78 14.36 -6.95
C PHE A 55 5.85 13.56 -6.02
N ALA A 56 4.72 14.14 -5.61
CA ALA A 56 3.78 13.46 -4.73
C ALA A 56 3.11 12.26 -5.43
N ASP A 57 2.77 12.42 -6.72
CA ASP A 57 2.16 11.36 -7.53
C ASP A 57 3.15 10.21 -7.76
N LYS A 58 4.42 10.50 -8.06
CA LYS A 58 5.48 9.51 -8.24
C LYS A 58 5.82 8.77 -6.96
N LEU A 59 5.84 9.48 -5.83
CA LEU A 59 6.04 8.89 -4.51
C LEU A 59 4.89 7.94 -4.15
N GLU A 60 3.65 8.32 -4.44
CA GLU A 60 2.47 7.47 -4.25
C GLU A 60 2.52 6.24 -5.17
N GLU A 61 2.89 6.41 -6.46
CA GLU A 61 3.06 5.30 -7.41
C GLU A 61 4.10 4.30 -6.90
N TYR A 62 5.25 4.78 -6.41
CA TYR A 62 6.30 3.94 -5.83
C TYR A 62 5.77 3.15 -4.62
N TRP A 63 5.13 3.81 -3.67
CA TRP A 63 4.55 3.16 -2.48
C TRP A 63 3.51 2.10 -2.85
N ARG A 64 2.64 2.37 -3.83
CA ARG A 64 1.65 1.41 -4.31
C ARG A 64 2.28 0.17 -4.93
N GLY A 65 3.39 0.35 -5.66
CA GLY A 65 4.15 -0.73 -6.28
C GLY A 65 5.07 -1.50 -5.33
N PHE A 66 5.31 -0.98 -4.11
CA PHE A 66 6.23 -1.59 -3.16
C PHE A 66 5.64 -2.88 -2.55
N ASP A 67 6.26 -4.04 -2.87
CA ASP A 67 5.93 -5.33 -2.27
C ASP A 67 7.01 -5.73 -1.25
N PRO A 68 6.68 -5.76 0.07
CA PRO A 68 7.63 -6.13 1.10
C PRO A 68 8.27 -7.52 0.91
N SER A 69 7.53 -8.46 0.31
CA SER A 69 8.03 -9.83 0.10
C SER A 69 9.03 -9.90 -1.05
N GLU A 70 8.81 -9.11 -2.10
CA GLU A 70 9.75 -8.98 -3.23
C GLU A 70 11.00 -8.23 -2.80
N GLU A 71 10.85 -7.13 -2.07
CA GLU A 71 11.98 -6.34 -1.57
C GLU A 71 12.85 -7.12 -0.59
N ALA A 72 12.24 -7.94 0.28
CA ALA A 72 12.98 -8.80 1.22
C ALA A 72 13.96 -9.74 0.51
N ILE A 73 13.68 -10.18 -0.71
CA ILE A 73 14.56 -11.09 -1.48
C ILE A 73 15.92 -10.45 -1.75
N ASN A 74 15.98 -9.13 -1.92
CA ASN A 74 17.23 -8.40 -2.17
C ASN A 74 18.21 -8.46 -0.98
N TRP A 75 17.71 -8.79 0.21
CA TRP A 75 18.46 -8.89 1.45
C TRP A 75 18.81 -10.33 1.85
N VAL A 76 18.42 -11.32 1.04
CA VAL A 76 18.65 -12.74 1.29
C VAL A 76 19.84 -13.23 0.49
N GLY A 77 20.81 -13.85 1.19
CA GLY A 77 21.98 -14.46 0.59
C GLY A 77 21.71 -15.82 -0.05
N PRO A 78 22.72 -16.41 -0.70
CA PRO A 78 22.60 -17.71 -1.37
C PRO A 78 22.30 -18.87 -0.41
N ASP A 79 22.53 -18.68 0.87
CA ASP A 79 22.25 -19.65 1.94
C ASP A 79 20.82 -19.55 2.50
N GLY A 80 20.02 -18.60 1.97
CA GLY A 80 18.64 -18.39 2.39
C GLY A 80 18.47 -17.55 3.65
N HIS A 81 19.53 -16.91 4.12
CA HIS A 81 19.52 -16.05 5.30
C HIS A 81 19.86 -14.59 4.97
N GLY A 82 19.54 -13.68 5.88
CA GLY A 82 19.81 -12.26 5.69
C GLY A 82 21.30 -11.93 5.54
N THR A 83 21.60 -10.99 4.67
CA THR A 83 22.94 -10.48 4.38
C THR A 83 23.02 -8.97 4.61
N ASN A 84 24.25 -8.43 4.61
CA ASN A 84 24.50 -6.99 4.70
C ASN A 84 23.86 -6.30 5.92
N GLY A 85 23.82 -7.03 7.06
CA GLY A 85 23.25 -6.50 8.30
C GLY A 85 21.76 -6.77 8.48
N ALA A 86 21.06 -7.30 7.46
CA ALA A 86 19.67 -7.70 7.59
C ALA A 86 19.46 -8.80 8.65
N PRO A 87 18.26 -8.91 9.26
CA PRO A 87 17.91 -10.00 10.14
C PRO A 87 18.23 -11.37 9.53
N TYR A 88 18.60 -12.34 10.38
CA TYR A 88 18.98 -13.67 9.90
C TYR A 88 17.80 -14.43 9.28
N ASP A 89 16.60 -14.30 9.88
CA ASP A 89 15.39 -14.98 9.42
C ASP A 89 14.68 -14.17 8.33
N ILE A 90 14.29 -14.84 7.26
CA ILE A 90 13.59 -14.20 6.13
C ILE A 90 12.25 -13.56 6.56
N GLN A 91 11.55 -14.14 7.54
CA GLN A 91 10.31 -13.56 8.03
C GLN A 91 10.54 -12.24 8.75
N ASP A 92 11.65 -12.10 9.47
CA ASP A 92 12.03 -10.85 10.12
C ASP A 92 12.43 -9.79 9.08
N ILE A 93 13.06 -10.19 7.97
CA ILE A 93 13.35 -9.28 6.84
C ILE A 93 12.04 -8.81 6.21
N ILE A 94 11.07 -9.70 5.97
CA ILE A 94 9.76 -9.33 5.41
C ILE A 94 9.03 -8.37 6.37
N ASN A 95 9.06 -8.63 7.67
CA ASN A 95 8.44 -7.76 8.68
C ASN A 95 9.10 -6.36 8.68
N ASP A 96 10.42 -6.29 8.56
CA ASP A 96 11.14 -5.01 8.44
C ASP A 96 10.76 -4.25 7.17
N MET A 97 10.57 -4.94 6.03
CA MET A 97 10.09 -4.32 4.80
C MET A 97 8.63 -3.86 4.89
N VAL A 98 7.78 -4.54 5.68
CA VAL A 98 6.41 -4.06 6.00
C VAL A 98 6.48 -2.75 6.79
N ASP A 99 7.37 -2.65 7.78
CA ASP A 99 7.59 -1.42 8.54
C ASP A 99 8.13 -0.30 7.64
N CYS A 100 9.04 -0.62 6.70
CA CYS A 100 9.53 0.33 5.68
C CYS A 100 8.40 0.86 4.80
N LYS A 101 7.48 -0.01 4.36
CA LYS A 101 6.29 0.40 3.59
C LYS A 101 5.40 1.35 4.38
N GLU A 102 5.23 1.14 5.68
CA GLU A 102 4.43 2.03 6.53
C GLU A 102 5.14 3.39 6.76
N MET A 103 6.46 3.41 6.96
CA MET A 103 7.23 4.66 7.00
C MET A 103 7.08 5.46 5.70
N LEU A 104 7.15 4.78 4.55
CA LEU A 104 6.95 5.40 3.25
C LEU A 104 5.52 5.95 3.09
N ARG A 105 4.52 5.21 3.57
CA ARG A 105 3.12 5.64 3.57
C ARG A 105 2.91 6.93 4.34
N GLU A 106 3.54 7.10 5.50
CA GLU A 106 3.45 8.35 6.27
C GLU A 106 3.94 9.55 5.46
N LEU A 107 5.03 9.37 4.72
CA LEU A 107 5.57 10.40 3.83
C LEU A 107 4.63 10.69 2.66
N VAL A 108 4.11 9.64 2.01
CA VAL A 108 3.13 9.76 0.92
C VAL A 108 1.91 10.56 1.37
N VAL A 109 1.33 10.22 2.53
CA VAL A 109 0.15 10.94 3.08
C VAL A 109 0.44 12.43 3.28
N LYS A 110 1.61 12.78 3.82
CA LYS A 110 2.00 14.18 4.02
C LYS A 110 2.17 14.92 2.69
N CYS A 111 2.91 14.31 1.75
CA CYS A 111 3.15 14.90 0.44
C CYS A 111 1.88 15.06 -0.37
N HIS A 112 1.02 14.03 -0.39
CA HIS A 112 -0.28 14.08 -1.08
C HIS A 112 -1.19 15.18 -0.50
N ASN A 113 -1.32 15.26 0.82
CA ASN A 113 -2.15 16.28 1.47
C ASN A 113 -1.62 17.70 1.23
N HIS A 114 -0.31 17.86 1.04
CA HIS A 114 0.29 19.14 0.67
C HIS A 114 0.01 19.49 -0.79
N ALA A 115 0.20 18.53 -1.71
CA ALA A 115 -0.07 18.72 -3.14
C ALA A 115 -1.56 18.94 -3.44
N TYR A 116 -2.43 18.24 -2.71
CA TYR A 116 -3.87 18.19 -2.96
C TYR A 116 -4.69 18.55 -1.69
N PRO A 117 -4.63 19.79 -1.20
CA PRO A 117 -5.26 20.17 0.08
C PRO A 117 -6.79 20.02 0.11
N SER A 118 -7.44 19.95 -1.06
CA SER A 118 -8.88 19.69 -1.19
C SER A 118 -9.26 18.22 -1.28
N LYS A 119 -8.28 17.33 -1.47
CA LYS A 119 -8.46 15.88 -1.55
C LYS A 119 -7.67 15.26 -0.40
N LYS A 120 -8.34 14.78 0.63
CA LYS A 120 -7.65 13.99 1.67
C LYS A 120 -7.13 12.69 1.05
N PHE A 121 -5.91 12.32 1.43
CA PHE A 121 -5.36 11.02 1.08
C PHE A 121 -6.26 9.93 1.67
N ASP A 122 -6.89 9.14 0.81
CA ASP A 122 -7.74 8.04 1.27
C ASP A 122 -6.89 6.85 1.73
N ASN A 123 -6.98 6.59 3.01
CA ASN A 123 -6.29 5.49 3.71
C ASN A 123 -6.80 4.07 3.31
N TYR A 124 -7.49 3.94 2.20
CA TYR A 124 -8.08 2.66 1.76
C TYR A 124 -7.09 1.77 1.01
N ASP A 125 -5.89 1.56 1.57
CA ASP A 125 -4.98 0.56 1.03
C ASP A 125 -4.72 -0.60 2.00
N ASN A 126 -5.80 -1.27 2.37
CA ASN A 126 -5.73 -2.57 3.04
C ASN A 126 -5.87 -3.73 2.04
N GLY A 127 -5.31 -3.63 0.83
CA GLY A 127 -5.30 -4.73 -0.15
C GLY A 127 -6.67 -5.13 -0.73
N LEU A 128 -7.72 -4.40 -0.40
CA LEU A 128 -9.07 -4.49 -0.95
C LEU A 128 -9.46 -3.13 -1.52
N THR A 129 -8.66 -2.61 -2.45
CA THR A 129 -9.01 -1.43 -3.22
C THR A 129 -10.06 -1.78 -4.28
N CYS A 130 -11.30 -1.90 -3.84
CA CYS A 130 -12.35 -1.36 -4.67
C CYS A 130 -12.32 0.15 -4.45
N SER A 131 -11.91 0.92 -5.43
CA SER A 131 -12.00 2.38 -5.41
C SER A 131 -13.48 2.78 -5.29
N PHE A 132 -13.94 2.96 -4.05
CA PHE A 132 -15.31 3.44 -3.79
C PHE A 132 -15.50 4.92 -4.15
N ASP A 133 -14.41 5.65 -4.41
CA ASP A 133 -14.42 7.08 -4.69
C ASP A 133 -14.96 7.48 -6.07
N CYS A 134 -15.30 6.49 -6.92
CA CYS A 134 -15.91 6.73 -8.24
C CYS A 134 -17.44 6.69 -8.26
N TYR A 135 -18.08 6.44 -7.10
CA TYR A 135 -19.53 6.24 -7.07
C TYR A 135 -20.26 7.50 -6.56
N ASP A 136 -20.69 8.32 -7.50
CA ASP A 136 -21.46 9.56 -7.23
C ASP A 136 -22.94 9.30 -6.83
N SER A 137 -23.38 8.03 -6.77
CA SER A 137 -24.77 7.70 -6.47
C SER A 137 -24.91 6.51 -5.51
N ASN A 138 -25.97 6.52 -4.68
CA ASN A 138 -26.35 5.40 -3.81
C ASN A 138 -26.54 4.07 -4.58
N GLU A 139 -26.86 4.14 -5.87
CA GLU A 139 -27.11 2.97 -6.72
C GLU A 139 -25.81 2.30 -7.11
N ASP A 140 -24.74 3.07 -7.34
CA ASP A 140 -23.41 2.56 -7.64
C ASP A 140 -22.78 1.91 -6.41
N GLU A 141 -22.92 2.51 -5.22
CA GLU A 141 -22.50 1.89 -3.95
C GLU A 141 -23.21 0.55 -3.72
N MET A 142 -24.52 0.49 -3.96
CA MET A 142 -25.28 -0.75 -3.82
C MET A 142 -24.85 -1.82 -4.83
N GLN A 143 -24.47 -1.41 -6.06
CA GLN A 143 -23.95 -2.35 -7.05
C GLN A 143 -22.57 -2.89 -6.66
N ALA A 144 -21.68 -2.05 -6.11
CA ALA A 144 -20.39 -2.46 -5.61
C ALA A 144 -20.52 -3.49 -4.46
N ILE A 145 -21.45 -3.26 -3.52
CA ILE A 145 -21.75 -4.21 -2.44
C ILE A 145 -22.22 -5.55 -3.00
N ARG A 146 -23.12 -5.54 -3.99
CA ARG A 146 -23.58 -6.76 -4.66
C ARG A 146 -22.42 -7.51 -5.30
N ASN A 147 -21.49 -6.81 -5.94
CA ASN A 147 -20.31 -7.40 -6.57
C ASN A 147 -19.36 -8.04 -5.54
N ILE A 148 -19.14 -7.38 -4.39
CA ILE A 148 -18.34 -7.94 -3.28
C ILE A 148 -19.00 -9.21 -2.74
N LEU A 149 -20.31 -9.18 -2.44
CA LEU A 149 -21.04 -10.33 -1.92
C LEU A 149 -21.05 -11.50 -2.93
N ALA A 150 -21.19 -11.21 -4.21
CA ALA A 150 -21.10 -12.22 -5.27
C ALA A 150 -19.70 -12.85 -5.37
N SER A 151 -18.63 -12.04 -5.22
CA SER A 151 -17.26 -12.53 -5.22
C SER A 151 -16.97 -13.45 -4.03
N LEU A 152 -17.48 -13.10 -2.84
CA LEU A 152 -17.38 -13.95 -1.64
C LEU A 152 -18.15 -15.27 -1.79
N GLU A 153 -19.32 -15.26 -2.44
CA GLU A 153 -20.09 -16.49 -2.70
C GLU A 153 -19.37 -17.37 -3.73
N ASN A 154 -18.76 -16.79 -4.76
CA ASN A 154 -17.93 -17.52 -5.72
C ASN A 154 -16.71 -18.16 -5.02
N ALA A 155 -15.99 -17.40 -4.17
CA ALA A 155 -14.89 -17.94 -3.38
C ALA A 155 -15.31 -19.11 -2.50
N ARG A 156 -16.48 -19.02 -1.86
CA ARG A 156 -17.08 -20.09 -1.07
C ARG A 156 -17.41 -21.32 -1.92
N THR A 157 -17.94 -21.12 -3.11
CA THR A 157 -18.23 -22.22 -4.06
C THR A 157 -16.96 -22.95 -4.49
N TYR A 158 -15.86 -22.20 -4.77
CA TYR A 158 -14.55 -22.80 -5.05
C TYR A 158 -13.99 -23.56 -3.85
N ALA A 159 -14.10 -23.00 -2.65
CA ALA A 159 -13.66 -23.67 -1.42
C ALA A 159 -14.39 -25.00 -1.19
N SER A 160 -15.71 -25.03 -1.43
CA SER A 160 -16.51 -26.26 -1.31
C SER A 160 -16.16 -27.32 -2.37
N GLY A 161 -15.60 -26.90 -3.52
CA GLY A 161 -15.10 -27.78 -4.59
C GLY A 161 -13.75 -28.46 -4.27
N LEU A 162 -13.07 -28.10 -3.20
CA LEU A 162 -11.76 -28.66 -2.81
C LEU A 162 -11.92 -30.01 -2.09
N TYR A 163 -12.48 -31.02 -2.75
CA TYR A 163 -12.85 -32.31 -2.15
C TYR A 163 -11.74 -33.04 -1.40
N ASN A 164 -10.47 -32.84 -1.77
CA ASN A 164 -9.32 -33.50 -1.16
C ASN A 164 -8.60 -32.66 -0.11
N ASN A 165 -9.09 -31.46 0.19
CA ASN A 165 -8.49 -30.60 1.23
C ASN A 165 -9.15 -30.85 2.58
N PRO A 166 -8.41 -31.30 3.62
CA PRO A 166 -8.98 -31.58 4.94
C PRO A 166 -9.59 -30.35 5.60
N ASN A 167 -9.10 -29.13 5.24
CA ASN A 167 -9.53 -27.87 5.84
C ASN A 167 -10.65 -27.18 5.06
N ARG A 168 -11.25 -27.83 4.05
CA ARG A 168 -12.28 -27.24 3.20
C ARG A 168 -13.49 -26.71 3.99
N TRP A 169 -13.87 -27.43 5.04
CA TRP A 169 -15.01 -27.06 5.87
C TRP A 169 -14.76 -25.80 6.69
N GLU A 170 -13.55 -25.67 7.24
CA GLU A 170 -13.13 -24.47 7.97
C GLU A 170 -13.08 -23.27 7.05
N LEU A 171 -12.57 -23.43 5.83
CA LEU A 171 -12.51 -22.37 4.82
C LEU A 171 -13.92 -21.94 4.39
N ASP A 172 -14.84 -22.89 4.11
CA ASP A 172 -16.23 -22.57 3.76
C ASP A 172 -16.95 -21.84 4.91
N GLU A 173 -16.73 -22.26 6.14
CA GLU A 173 -17.30 -21.63 7.33
C GLU A 173 -16.74 -20.22 7.54
N MET A 174 -15.42 -20.04 7.40
CA MET A 174 -14.77 -18.72 7.50
C MET A 174 -15.29 -17.74 6.45
N LEU A 175 -15.37 -18.14 5.19
CA LEU A 175 -15.90 -17.32 4.11
C LEU A 175 -17.38 -16.98 4.32
N GLY A 176 -18.17 -17.91 4.84
CA GLY A 176 -19.57 -17.69 5.19
C GLY A 176 -19.74 -16.66 6.32
N ARG A 177 -18.92 -16.75 7.38
CA ARG A 177 -18.90 -15.78 8.49
C ARG A 177 -18.46 -14.40 7.98
N PHE A 178 -17.42 -14.33 7.17
CA PHE A 178 -16.93 -13.07 6.61
C PHE A 178 -17.97 -12.40 5.72
N LYS A 179 -18.63 -13.13 4.83
CA LYS A 179 -19.76 -12.66 4.02
C LYS A 179 -20.85 -12.01 4.88
N ASN A 180 -21.23 -12.64 5.98
CA ASN A 180 -22.26 -12.12 6.88
C ASN A 180 -21.80 -10.82 7.56
N ILE A 181 -20.55 -10.77 8.05
CA ILE A 181 -19.97 -9.55 8.66
C ILE A 181 -19.96 -8.40 7.66
N VAL A 182 -19.51 -8.64 6.43
CA VAL A 182 -19.48 -7.63 5.37
C VAL A 182 -20.88 -7.12 5.09
N ARG A 183 -21.85 -8.02 4.88
CA ARG A 183 -23.25 -7.64 4.65
C ARG A 183 -23.82 -6.79 5.80
N ASP A 184 -23.69 -7.26 7.05
CA ASP A 184 -24.26 -6.57 8.21
C ASP A 184 -23.64 -5.18 8.43
N LYS A 185 -22.33 -5.03 8.16
CA LYS A 185 -21.63 -3.75 8.25
C LYS A 185 -22.06 -2.77 7.17
N LEU A 186 -22.18 -3.25 5.93
CA LEU A 186 -22.58 -2.42 4.80
C LEU A 186 -24.06 -2.01 4.93
N GLU A 187 -24.97 -2.93 5.24
CA GLU A 187 -26.40 -2.62 5.44
C GLU A 187 -26.61 -1.64 6.60
N SER A 188 -25.86 -1.76 7.73
CA SER A 188 -25.94 -0.83 8.86
C SER A 188 -25.41 0.58 8.53
N GLY A 189 -24.46 0.69 7.61
CA GLY A 189 -23.92 1.97 7.13
C GLY A 189 -24.92 2.78 6.33
N PHE A 190 -25.85 2.12 5.62
CA PHE A 190 -26.89 2.80 4.82
C PHE A 190 -28.06 3.31 5.66
N THR A 191 -28.42 2.60 6.72
CA THR A 191 -29.56 2.99 7.60
C THR A 191 -29.26 4.25 8.44
N ASN A 192 -27.99 4.62 8.62
CA ASN A 192 -27.58 5.79 9.40
C ASN A 192 -27.41 7.07 8.57
N ARG A 193 -27.68 7.03 7.26
CA ARG A 193 -27.57 8.21 6.35
C ARG A 193 -28.91 8.75 5.86
N VAL A 194 -30.04 8.28 6.42
CA VAL A 194 -31.40 8.78 6.11
C VAL A 194 -31.88 9.74 7.18
#